data_13eb152a24c8a9af4ba2c08078e455fc
#
_entry.id   13eb152a24c8a9af4ba2c08078e455fc
#
_cell.length_a   1.000
_cell.length_b   1.000
_cell.length_c   1.000
_cell.angle_alpha   90.00
_cell.angle_beta   90.00
_cell.angle_gamma   90.00
#
_symmetry.space_group_name_H-M   'P 1'
#
loop_
_entity.id
_entity.type
_entity.pdbx_description
1 polymer ?
#
loop_
_entity_poly.entity_id
_entity_poly.type
_entity_poly.pdbx_seq_one_letter_code
_entity_poly.pdbx_strand_id
1 'polypeptide(L)'
;MENSQSSNRTLKLNYKNTLKIGLAFFGILMLWQVYNIYCPIILEAMLKDLNVEHYNYIIGVIMALDNVVAIIIMPIVGKLSDKTSSKFGKRMPYIIIGMLLTAIVFPFVAIMCKMNLLVGVIIAMLLFLVIMQAYRSPAVALMPDVTPKPLRSAANGIINLTGYLGGVFVTLLGFVPFFKMNSSSSLAQIQDRVLWPFIILSLIHISEPTRRVVIS
;
A
#
# COMPACT_ATOMS: atom_id res chain seq x y z
N MET A 1 -34.01 13.79 44.16
CA MET A 1 -33.35 12.47 43.89
C MET A 1 -33.68 12.10 42.49
N GLU A 2 -32.88 12.54 41.58
CA GLU A 2 -33.09 12.36 40.12
C GLU A 2 -32.32 11.12 39.67
N ASN A 3 -33.09 10.13 39.23
CA ASN A 3 -32.61 8.84 38.78
C ASN A 3 -31.71 8.98 37.55
N SER A 4 -30.41 9.08 37.74
CA SER A 4 -29.42 8.88 36.67
C SER A 4 -29.28 7.39 36.38
N GLN A 5 -30.26 6.79 35.74
CA GLN A 5 -30.06 5.55 35.01
C GLN A 5 -29.20 5.84 33.78
N SER A 6 -27.90 5.87 33.98
CA SER A 6 -26.94 5.81 32.89
C SER A 6 -27.16 4.47 32.13
N SER A 7 -27.82 4.57 31.00
CA SER A 7 -27.99 3.47 30.04
C SER A 7 -26.62 2.83 29.76
N ASN A 8 -26.36 1.71 30.37
CA ASN A 8 -25.18 0.87 30.15
C ASN A 8 -25.32 0.21 28.76
N ARG A 9 -25.36 1.02 27.69
CA ARG A 9 -25.22 0.52 26.33
C ARG A 9 -23.79 -0.01 26.22
N THR A 10 -23.63 -1.30 26.37
CA THR A 10 -22.38 -2.00 26.05
C THR A 10 -22.05 -1.71 24.58
N LEU A 11 -21.09 -0.80 24.36
CA LEU A 11 -20.59 -0.47 23.04
C LEU A 11 -19.98 -1.73 22.45
N LYS A 12 -20.60 -2.29 21.42
CA LYS A 12 -20.09 -3.47 20.71
C LYS A 12 -19.33 -3.03 19.46
N LEU A 13 -18.17 -3.63 19.23
CA LEU A 13 -17.40 -3.42 18.02
C LEU A 13 -18.17 -4.01 16.82
N ASN A 14 -18.31 -3.23 15.75
CA ASN A 14 -18.83 -3.73 14.50
C ASN A 14 -17.72 -4.46 13.73
N TYR A 15 -17.54 -5.76 14.04
CA TYR A 15 -16.52 -6.60 13.41
C TYR A 15 -16.61 -6.62 11.90
N LYS A 16 -17.81 -6.55 11.33
CA LYS A 16 -18.06 -6.56 9.90
C LYS A 16 -17.44 -5.35 9.20
N ASN A 17 -17.64 -4.16 9.76
CA ASN A 17 -17.07 -2.94 9.21
C ASN A 17 -15.56 -2.85 9.49
N THR A 18 -15.13 -3.27 10.67
CA THR A 18 -13.70 -3.33 11.02
C THR A 18 -12.94 -4.26 10.09
N LEU A 19 -13.49 -5.43 9.77
CA LEU A 19 -12.87 -6.37 8.84
C LEU A 19 -12.82 -5.84 7.41
N LYS A 20 -13.86 -5.14 6.95
CA LYS A 20 -13.84 -4.47 5.63
C LYS A 20 -12.70 -3.46 5.52
N ILE A 21 -12.48 -2.64 6.56
CA ILE A 21 -11.35 -1.72 6.60
C ILE A 21 -10.03 -2.49 6.65
N GLY A 22 -9.98 -3.58 7.43
CA GLY A 22 -8.81 -4.46 7.50
C GLY A 22 -8.44 -5.05 6.14
N LEU A 23 -9.44 -5.44 5.31
CA LEU A 23 -9.19 -5.92 3.95
C LEU A 23 -8.60 -4.83 3.03
N ALA A 24 -9.04 -3.57 3.18
CA ALA A 24 -8.39 -2.47 2.47
C ALA A 24 -6.92 -2.29 2.89
N PHE A 25 -6.63 -2.46 4.18
CA PHE A 25 -5.24 -2.46 4.68
C PHE A 25 -4.45 -3.67 4.21
N PHE A 26 -5.08 -4.83 4.02
CA PHE A 26 -4.45 -5.99 3.39
C PHE A 26 -3.88 -5.63 2.02
N GLY A 27 -4.66 -5.00 1.13
CA GLY A 27 -4.19 -4.56 -0.18
C GLY A 27 -3.09 -3.51 -0.11
N ILE A 28 -3.20 -2.54 0.80
CA ILE A 28 -2.17 -1.53 1.01
C ILE A 28 -0.84 -2.18 1.41
N LEU A 29 -0.83 -3.02 2.44
CA LEU A 29 0.38 -3.66 2.94
C LEU A 29 0.90 -4.75 1.99
N MET A 30 0.01 -5.39 1.22
CA MET A 30 0.38 -6.30 0.14
C MET A 30 1.24 -5.59 -0.91
N LEU A 31 0.78 -4.48 -1.48
CA LEU A 31 1.54 -3.70 -2.47
C LEU A 31 2.83 -3.12 -1.89
N TRP A 32 2.77 -2.68 -0.63
CA TRP A 32 3.94 -2.21 0.08
C TRP A 32 5.03 -3.29 0.18
N GLN A 33 4.63 -4.52 0.49
CA GLN A 33 5.55 -5.64 0.57
C GLN A 33 6.12 -6.01 -0.80
N VAL A 34 5.32 -5.95 -1.88
CA VAL A 34 5.81 -6.14 -3.25
C VAL A 34 6.88 -5.11 -3.59
N TYR A 35 6.63 -3.84 -3.29
CA TYR A 35 7.59 -2.77 -3.48
C TYR A 35 8.90 -3.05 -2.72
N ASN A 36 8.82 -3.37 -1.44
CA ASN A 36 9.99 -3.60 -0.59
C ASN A 36 10.82 -4.82 -0.99
N ILE A 37 10.20 -5.86 -1.55
CA ILE A 37 10.91 -7.08 -1.97
C ILE A 37 11.48 -6.92 -3.38
N TYR A 38 10.66 -6.53 -4.34
CA TYR A 38 11.01 -6.62 -5.75
C TYR A 38 11.74 -5.38 -6.28
N CYS A 39 11.44 -4.18 -5.79
CA CYS A 39 12.08 -2.97 -6.28
C CYS A 39 13.60 -2.93 -6.02
N PRO A 40 14.12 -3.31 -4.84
CA PRO A 40 15.56 -3.41 -4.63
C PRO A 40 16.23 -4.43 -5.57
N ILE A 41 15.58 -5.58 -5.82
CA ILE A 41 16.09 -6.63 -6.71
C ILE A 41 16.18 -6.12 -8.16
N ILE A 42 15.16 -5.39 -8.63
CA ILE A 42 15.14 -4.77 -9.95
C ILE A 42 16.27 -3.75 -10.09
N LEU A 43 16.40 -2.85 -9.10
CA LEU A 43 17.45 -1.82 -9.11
C LEU A 43 18.83 -2.45 -9.07
N GLU A 44 19.05 -3.47 -8.24
CA GLU A 44 20.32 -4.19 -8.12
C GLU A 44 20.72 -4.81 -9.47
N ALA A 45 19.81 -5.51 -10.14
CA ALA A 45 20.09 -6.13 -11.41
C ALA A 45 20.41 -5.11 -12.51
N MET A 46 19.66 -4.00 -12.58
CA MET A 46 19.90 -2.95 -13.56
C MET A 46 21.19 -2.18 -13.33
N LEU A 47 21.52 -1.86 -12.06
CA LEU A 47 22.73 -1.13 -11.71
C LEU A 47 23.99 -2.00 -11.90
N LYS A 48 23.88 -3.31 -11.63
CA LYS A 48 24.97 -4.27 -11.93
C LYS A 48 25.23 -4.40 -13.43
N ASP A 49 24.17 -4.46 -14.25
CA ASP A 49 24.29 -4.53 -15.70
C ASP A 49 25.00 -3.29 -16.28
N LEU A 50 24.78 -2.13 -15.65
CA LEU A 50 25.46 -0.88 -16.01
C LEU A 50 26.86 -0.73 -15.38
N ASN A 51 27.38 -1.75 -14.68
CA ASN A 51 28.67 -1.73 -13.97
C ASN A 51 28.81 -0.55 -12.99
N VAL A 52 27.72 -0.14 -12.33
CA VAL A 52 27.75 0.97 -11.38
C VAL A 52 28.43 0.51 -10.07
N GLU A 53 29.49 1.20 -9.69
CA GLU A 53 30.12 0.99 -8.38
C GLU A 53 29.18 1.48 -7.26
N HIS A 54 29.28 0.84 -6.09
CA HIS A 54 28.50 1.21 -4.89
C HIS A 54 26.97 1.17 -5.07
N TYR A 55 26.45 0.31 -5.97
CA TYR A 55 25.04 0.19 -6.27
C TYR A 55 24.16 -0.02 -5.00
N ASN A 56 24.66 -0.72 -3.99
CA ASN A 56 23.95 -0.92 -2.73
C ASN A 56 23.65 0.40 -2.00
N TYR A 57 24.59 1.35 -2.03
CA TYR A 57 24.37 2.67 -1.46
C TYR A 57 23.27 3.43 -2.23
N ILE A 58 23.32 3.39 -3.55
CA ILE A 58 22.33 4.03 -4.41
C ILE A 58 20.92 3.46 -4.15
N ILE A 59 20.82 2.12 -4.07
CA ILE A 59 19.56 1.45 -3.74
C ILE A 59 19.05 1.91 -2.37
N GLY A 60 19.95 1.92 -1.36
CA GLY A 60 19.59 2.37 -0.02
C GLY A 60 19.05 3.80 0.01
N VAL A 61 19.66 4.72 -0.73
CA VAL A 61 19.19 6.12 -0.85
C VAL A 61 17.83 6.18 -1.54
N ILE A 62 17.63 5.46 -2.66
CA ILE A 62 16.36 5.44 -3.38
C ILE A 62 15.25 4.88 -2.48
N MET A 63 15.50 3.78 -1.78
CA MET A 63 14.52 3.18 -0.87
C MET A 63 14.23 4.07 0.35
N ALA A 64 15.22 4.85 0.83
CA ALA A 64 15.02 5.80 1.93
C ALA A 64 14.15 7.01 1.55
N LEU A 65 14.02 7.35 0.26
CA LEU A 65 13.13 8.44 -0.22
C LEU A 65 11.67 8.21 0.18
N ASP A 66 11.26 6.96 0.38
CA ASP A 66 9.95 6.62 0.93
C ASP A 66 9.64 7.39 2.23
N ASN A 67 10.57 7.38 3.17
CA ASN A 67 10.37 8.07 4.45
C ASN A 67 10.30 9.59 4.28
N VAL A 68 11.08 10.15 3.35
CA VAL A 68 11.05 11.59 3.04
C VAL A 68 9.71 11.97 2.42
N VAL A 69 9.23 11.20 1.45
CA VAL A 69 7.92 11.38 0.81
C VAL A 69 6.81 11.27 1.84
N ALA A 70 6.87 10.29 2.75
CA ALA A 70 5.89 10.10 3.81
C ALA A 70 5.77 11.32 4.73
N ILE A 71 6.88 11.86 5.21
CA ILE A 71 6.91 13.02 6.11
C ILE A 71 6.26 14.25 5.48
N ILE A 72 6.41 14.41 4.16
CA ILE A 72 5.88 15.58 3.43
C ILE A 72 4.41 15.35 3.04
N ILE A 73 4.12 14.23 2.38
CA ILE A 73 2.81 14.00 1.73
C ILE A 73 1.72 13.65 2.74
N MET A 74 2.02 12.84 3.76
CA MET A 74 0.98 12.38 4.69
C MET A 74 0.30 13.52 5.46
N PRO A 75 1.00 14.53 6.02
CA PRO A 75 0.34 15.65 6.69
C PRO A 75 -0.46 16.55 5.74
N ILE A 76 0.06 16.76 4.51
CA ILE A 76 -0.60 17.60 3.51
C ILE A 76 -1.94 16.98 3.12
N VAL A 77 -1.91 15.71 2.69
CA VAL A 77 -3.12 15.02 2.24
C VAL A 77 -4.06 14.71 3.42
N GLY A 78 -3.53 14.45 4.61
CA GLY A 78 -4.32 14.34 5.84
C GLY A 78 -5.18 15.57 6.07
N LYS A 79 -4.57 16.76 6.10
CA LYS A 79 -5.29 18.05 6.25
C LYS A 79 -6.28 18.29 5.11
N LEU A 80 -5.92 17.94 3.87
CA LEU A 80 -6.78 18.13 2.71
C LEU A 80 -8.02 17.22 2.81
N SER A 81 -7.84 15.97 3.19
CA SER A 81 -8.94 15.03 3.37
C SER A 81 -9.87 15.41 4.54
N ASP A 82 -9.35 16.04 5.60
CA ASP A 82 -10.16 16.54 6.72
C ASP A 82 -11.10 17.68 6.32
N LYS A 83 -10.67 18.51 5.37
CA LYS A 83 -11.45 19.66 4.86
C LYS A 83 -12.45 19.29 3.76
N THR A 84 -12.31 18.11 3.18
CA THR A 84 -13.14 17.68 2.05
C THR A 84 -14.54 17.29 2.53
N SER A 85 -15.56 17.78 1.83
CA SER A 85 -16.95 17.35 1.98
C SER A 85 -17.37 16.58 0.73
N SER A 86 -17.76 15.32 0.89
CA SER A 86 -18.19 14.45 -0.21
C SER A 86 -19.38 13.60 0.20
N LYS A 87 -20.22 13.22 -0.78
CA LYS A 87 -21.34 12.31 -0.57
C LYS A 87 -20.93 10.92 -0.01
N PHE A 88 -19.68 10.52 -0.23
CA PHE A 88 -19.12 9.25 0.26
C PHE A 88 -18.31 9.41 1.56
N GLY A 89 -18.36 10.60 2.19
CA GLY A 89 -17.52 10.95 3.33
C GLY A 89 -16.23 11.63 2.91
N LYS A 90 -15.56 12.27 3.87
CA LYS A 90 -14.38 13.13 3.62
C LYS A 90 -13.13 12.38 3.16
N ARG A 91 -12.95 11.11 3.53
CA ARG A 91 -11.72 10.33 3.25
C ARG A 91 -11.83 9.42 2.03
N MET A 92 -13.04 8.95 1.73
CA MET A 92 -13.25 7.94 0.68
C MET A 92 -12.80 8.35 -0.71
N PRO A 93 -13.00 9.60 -1.19
CA PRO A 93 -12.54 10.00 -2.52
C PRO A 93 -11.02 9.81 -2.69
N TYR A 94 -10.23 10.18 -1.67
CA TYR A 94 -8.78 10.04 -1.71
C TYR A 94 -8.35 8.57 -1.77
N ILE A 95 -9.01 7.71 -0.98
CA ILE A 95 -8.72 6.28 -0.95
C ILE A 95 -9.01 5.65 -2.31
N ILE A 96 -10.19 5.91 -2.89
CA ILE A 96 -10.61 5.32 -4.16
C ILE A 96 -9.70 5.77 -5.31
N ILE A 97 -9.50 7.10 -5.42
CA ILE A 97 -8.65 7.67 -6.48
C ILE A 97 -7.20 7.16 -6.32
N GLY A 98 -6.68 7.17 -5.09
CA GLY A 98 -5.34 6.69 -4.81
C GLY A 98 -5.14 5.22 -5.14
N MET A 99 -6.09 4.35 -4.79
CA MET A 99 -6.06 2.93 -5.14
C MET A 99 -6.04 2.71 -6.66
N LEU A 100 -6.90 3.40 -7.40
CA LEU A 100 -6.96 3.28 -8.86
C LEU A 100 -5.67 3.77 -9.51
N LEU A 101 -5.15 4.91 -9.09
CA LEU A 101 -3.89 5.46 -9.59
C LEU A 101 -2.71 4.52 -9.26
N THR A 102 -2.65 3.99 -8.04
CA THR A 102 -1.62 3.03 -7.64
C THR A 102 -1.65 1.79 -8.53
N ALA A 103 -2.84 1.26 -8.79
CA ALA A 103 -3.00 0.06 -9.61
C ALA A 103 -2.61 0.28 -11.08
N ILE A 104 -2.72 1.50 -11.58
CA ILE A 104 -2.26 1.86 -12.92
C ILE A 104 -0.74 2.06 -12.92
N VAL A 105 -0.20 2.82 -11.96
CA VAL A 105 1.21 3.21 -11.93
C VAL A 105 2.13 2.05 -11.55
N PHE A 106 1.68 1.15 -10.68
CA PHE A 106 2.53 0.08 -10.19
C PHE A 106 3.07 -0.86 -11.29
N PRO A 107 2.27 -1.33 -12.27
CA PRO A 107 2.78 -2.09 -13.41
C PRO A 107 3.80 -1.34 -14.28
N PHE A 108 3.79 0.00 -14.29
CA PHE A 108 4.78 0.76 -15.06
C PHE A 108 6.21 0.52 -14.56
N VAL A 109 6.42 0.24 -13.27
CA VAL A 109 7.75 -0.15 -12.76
C VAL A 109 8.27 -1.37 -13.51
N ALA A 110 7.43 -2.39 -13.68
CA ALA A 110 7.78 -3.60 -14.40
C ALA A 110 7.97 -3.37 -15.91
N ILE A 111 7.14 -2.52 -16.52
CA ILE A 111 7.26 -2.15 -17.93
C ILE A 111 8.57 -1.41 -18.20
N MET A 112 8.92 -0.44 -17.37
CA MET A 112 10.18 0.30 -17.49
C MET A 112 11.41 -0.61 -17.29
N CYS A 113 11.31 -1.58 -16.36
CA CYS A 113 12.33 -2.61 -16.20
C CYS A 113 12.49 -3.46 -17.45
N LYS A 114 11.39 -3.92 -18.09
CA LYS A 114 11.42 -4.67 -19.36
C LYS A 114 12.04 -3.87 -20.51
N MET A 115 11.82 -2.57 -20.52
CA MET A 115 12.42 -1.66 -21.52
C MET A 115 13.88 -1.31 -21.23
N ASN A 116 14.46 -1.83 -20.15
CA ASN A 116 15.80 -1.51 -19.66
C ASN A 116 16.04 -0.01 -19.39
N LEU A 117 15.01 0.70 -18.94
CA LEU A 117 15.04 2.14 -18.69
C LEU A 117 15.16 2.40 -17.18
N LEU A 118 16.40 2.43 -16.65
CA LEU A 118 16.67 2.65 -15.22
C LEU A 118 16.02 3.93 -14.69
N VAL A 119 16.17 5.05 -15.40
CA VAL A 119 15.55 6.33 -15.01
C VAL A 119 14.03 6.22 -14.98
N GLY A 120 13.43 5.50 -15.94
CA GLY A 120 12.00 5.22 -15.99
C GLY A 120 11.53 4.40 -14.79
N VAL A 121 12.30 3.39 -14.37
CA VAL A 121 12.03 2.61 -13.15
C VAL A 121 12.02 3.50 -11.91
N ILE A 122 13.06 4.33 -11.73
CA ILE A 122 13.17 5.24 -10.59
C ILE A 122 11.99 6.24 -10.55
N ILE A 123 11.63 6.84 -11.69
CA ILE A 123 10.50 7.77 -11.78
C ILE A 123 9.18 7.05 -11.45
N ALA A 124 8.96 5.85 -12.00
CA ALA A 124 7.75 5.06 -11.72
C ALA A 124 7.66 4.67 -10.23
N MET A 125 8.80 4.31 -9.62
CA MET A 125 8.87 4.01 -8.17
C MET A 125 8.53 5.25 -7.33
N LEU A 126 9.09 6.41 -7.64
CA LEU A 126 8.81 7.65 -6.91
C LEU A 126 7.35 8.06 -7.06
N LEU A 127 6.79 7.97 -8.27
CA LEU A 127 5.38 8.26 -8.51
C LEU A 127 4.46 7.32 -7.73
N PHE A 128 4.77 6.02 -7.73
CA PHE A 128 4.07 5.03 -6.91
C PHE A 128 4.11 5.40 -5.42
N LEU A 129 5.28 5.76 -4.89
CA LEU A 129 5.44 6.17 -3.49
C LEU A 129 4.59 7.39 -3.13
N VAL A 130 4.61 8.43 -3.95
CA VAL A 130 3.80 9.64 -3.72
C VAL A 130 2.31 9.31 -3.67
N ILE A 131 1.81 8.54 -4.63
CA ILE A 131 0.40 8.13 -4.67
C ILE A 131 0.05 7.25 -3.46
N MET A 132 0.90 6.28 -3.14
CA MET A 132 0.71 5.36 -2.03
C MET A 132 0.64 6.10 -0.69
N GLN A 133 1.56 7.02 -0.41
CA GLN A 133 1.55 7.84 0.80
C GLN A 133 0.36 8.81 0.84
N ALA A 134 -0.06 9.33 -0.31
CA ALA A 134 -1.19 10.24 -0.40
C ALA A 134 -2.50 9.58 0.07
N TYR A 135 -2.83 8.37 -0.36
CA TYR A 135 -4.08 7.74 0.08
C TYR A 135 -3.96 6.94 1.38
N ARG A 136 -2.75 6.52 1.76
CA ARG A 136 -2.51 5.84 3.05
C ARG A 136 -2.90 6.71 4.24
N SER A 137 -2.61 8.00 4.20
CA SER A 137 -2.97 8.94 5.29
C SER A 137 -4.48 8.97 5.56
N PRO A 138 -5.37 9.23 4.57
CA PRO A 138 -6.81 9.11 4.76
C PRO A 138 -7.28 7.71 5.17
N ALA A 139 -6.64 6.64 4.65
CA ALA A 139 -6.99 5.27 4.99
C ALA A 139 -6.75 4.97 6.48
N VAL A 140 -5.60 5.36 7.03
CA VAL A 140 -5.28 5.21 8.45
C VAL A 140 -6.25 6.00 9.32
N ALA A 141 -6.60 7.23 8.91
CA ALA A 141 -7.51 8.08 9.66
C ALA A 141 -8.99 7.66 9.55
N LEU A 142 -9.35 6.80 8.60
CA LEU A 142 -10.72 6.29 8.46
C LEU A 142 -11.15 5.44 9.67
N MET A 143 -10.26 4.63 10.22
CA MET A 143 -10.58 3.74 11.35
C MET A 143 -11.05 4.52 12.59
N PRO A 144 -10.32 5.53 13.12
CA PRO A 144 -10.79 6.31 14.26
C PRO A 144 -12.03 7.16 13.97
N ASP A 145 -12.31 7.49 12.69
CA ASP A 145 -13.52 8.25 12.32
C ASP A 145 -14.78 7.39 12.44
N VAL A 146 -14.70 6.10 12.19
CA VAL A 146 -15.86 5.18 12.21
C VAL A 146 -15.95 4.32 13.46
N THR A 147 -14.97 4.42 14.37
CA THR A 147 -14.91 3.58 15.59
C THR A 147 -15.02 4.45 16.84
N PRO A 148 -15.95 4.14 17.77
CA PRO A 148 -16.04 4.83 19.07
C PRO A 148 -14.73 4.75 19.87
N LYS A 149 -14.40 5.82 20.58
CA LYS A 149 -13.12 5.95 21.31
C LYS A 149 -12.73 4.71 22.14
N PRO A 150 -13.62 4.09 22.96
CA PRO A 150 -13.24 2.93 23.78
C PRO A 150 -12.86 1.69 22.99
N LEU A 151 -13.33 1.57 21.74
CA LEU A 151 -13.13 0.37 20.89
C LEU A 151 -12.00 0.53 19.85
N ARG A 152 -11.37 1.69 19.78
CA ARG A 152 -10.34 2.00 18.79
C ARG A 152 -9.12 1.08 18.88
N SER A 153 -8.71 0.73 20.10
CA SER A 153 -7.56 -0.16 20.29
C SER A 153 -7.83 -1.55 19.71
N ALA A 154 -9.00 -2.14 20.02
CA ALA A 154 -9.40 -3.43 19.48
C ALA A 154 -9.56 -3.42 17.94
N ALA A 155 -10.20 -2.36 17.40
CA ALA A 155 -10.35 -2.17 15.97
C ALA A 155 -8.99 -2.06 15.27
N ASN A 156 -8.05 -1.29 15.81
CA ASN A 156 -6.70 -1.13 15.27
C ASN A 156 -5.93 -2.45 15.26
N GLY A 157 -6.06 -3.25 16.30
CA GLY A 157 -5.47 -4.59 16.35
C GLY A 157 -5.94 -5.49 15.21
N ILE A 158 -7.25 -5.54 14.95
CA ILE A 158 -7.84 -6.35 13.87
C ILE A 158 -7.40 -5.83 12.49
N ILE A 159 -7.42 -4.51 12.28
CA ILE A 159 -7.05 -3.89 11.00
C ILE A 159 -5.58 -4.14 10.69
N ASN A 160 -4.69 -3.95 11.66
CA ASN A 160 -3.27 -4.19 11.48
C ASN A 160 -2.97 -5.67 11.25
N LEU A 161 -3.60 -6.57 12.02
CA LEU A 161 -3.44 -8.01 11.81
C LEU A 161 -3.84 -8.41 10.40
N THR A 162 -5.02 -7.97 9.94
CA THR A 162 -5.49 -8.24 8.58
C THR A 162 -4.56 -7.65 7.53
N GLY A 163 -4.05 -6.43 7.76
CA GLY A 163 -3.10 -5.77 6.87
C GLY A 163 -1.78 -6.52 6.75
N TYR A 164 -1.19 -6.95 7.87
CA TYR A 164 0.06 -7.72 7.86
C TYR A 164 -0.08 -9.08 7.18
N LEU A 165 -1.28 -9.69 7.19
CA LEU A 165 -1.53 -10.89 6.39
C LEU A 165 -1.32 -10.66 4.89
N GLY A 166 -1.55 -9.43 4.39
CA GLY A 166 -1.20 -9.06 3.01
C GLY A 166 0.30 -9.12 2.73
N GLY A 167 1.12 -8.66 3.67
CA GLY A 167 2.58 -8.78 3.58
C GLY A 167 3.06 -10.24 3.62
N VAL A 168 2.50 -11.04 4.55
CA VAL A 168 2.77 -12.49 4.64
C VAL A 168 2.39 -13.19 3.34
N PHE A 169 1.23 -12.87 2.77
CA PHE A 169 0.76 -13.42 1.50
C PHE A 169 1.78 -13.21 0.37
N VAL A 170 2.30 -11.98 0.20
CA VAL A 170 3.33 -11.69 -0.81
C VAL A 170 4.62 -12.46 -0.55
N THR A 171 5.04 -12.52 0.72
CA THR A 171 6.26 -13.28 1.09
C THR A 171 6.12 -14.76 0.72
N LEU A 172 4.95 -15.35 0.98
CA LEU A 172 4.67 -16.74 0.60
C LEU A 172 4.63 -16.92 -0.92
N LEU A 173 4.06 -15.97 -1.67
CA LEU A 173 4.11 -15.99 -3.14
C LEU A 173 5.53 -16.00 -3.67
N GLY A 174 6.49 -15.35 -3.00
CA GLY A 174 7.90 -15.36 -3.38
C GLY A 174 8.54 -16.75 -3.41
N PHE A 175 7.96 -17.76 -2.75
CA PHE A 175 8.40 -19.15 -2.84
C PHE A 175 7.87 -19.88 -4.09
N VAL A 176 6.85 -19.34 -4.74
CA VAL A 176 6.32 -19.91 -5.98
C VAL A 176 7.31 -19.61 -7.12
N PRO A 177 7.72 -20.61 -7.92
CA PRO A 177 8.74 -20.42 -8.97
C PRO A 177 8.43 -19.28 -9.95
N PHE A 178 7.14 -19.05 -10.23
CA PHE A 178 6.68 -18.00 -11.12
C PHE A 178 6.92 -16.58 -10.58
N PHE A 179 6.83 -16.39 -9.24
CA PHE A 179 7.06 -15.12 -8.57
C PHE A 179 8.49 -14.99 -8.03
N LYS A 180 9.29 -16.04 -8.12
CA LYS A 180 10.63 -16.09 -7.53
C LYS A 180 11.61 -15.23 -8.33
N MET A 181 12.03 -14.12 -7.73
CA MET A 181 13.12 -13.27 -8.18
C MET A 181 14.06 -13.03 -6.99
N ASN A 182 15.36 -13.18 -7.22
CA ASN A 182 16.38 -13.01 -6.17
C ASN A 182 17.53 -12.16 -6.72
N SER A 183 18.38 -11.65 -5.82
CA SER A 183 19.60 -10.92 -6.16
C SER A 183 20.61 -11.71 -7.03
N SER A 184 20.48 -13.03 -7.10
CA SER A 184 21.27 -13.89 -7.99
C SER A 184 20.68 -14.05 -9.40
N SER A 185 19.44 -13.57 -9.62
CA SER A 185 18.80 -13.64 -10.95
C SER A 185 19.45 -12.64 -11.90
N SER A 186 19.70 -13.07 -13.13
CA SER A 186 20.19 -12.15 -14.16
C SER A 186 19.12 -11.12 -14.55
N LEU A 187 19.53 -9.96 -15.08
CA LEU A 187 18.60 -8.93 -15.52
C LEU A 187 17.57 -9.49 -16.52
N ALA A 188 17.98 -10.31 -17.48
CA ALA A 188 17.10 -10.94 -18.44
C ALA A 188 16.03 -11.83 -17.79
N GLN A 189 16.39 -12.59 -16.76
CA GLN A 189 15.43 -13.42 -16.00
C GLN A 189 14.42 -12.57 -15.21
N ILE A 190 14.87 -11.45 -14.66
CA ILE A 190 13.99 -10.51 -13.96
C ILE A 190 13.04 -9.86 -14.96
N GLN A 191 13.53 -9.36 -16.09
CA GLN A 191 12.72 -8.74 -17.14
C GLN A 191 11.65 -9.68 -17.71
N ASP A 192 11.94 -10.96 -17.81
CA ASP A 192 10.96 -11.96 -18.25
C ASP A 192 9.82 -12.16 -17.24
N ARG A 193 10.14 -12.19 -15.96
CA ARG A 193 9.19 -12.56 -14.89
C ARG A 193 8.50 -11.37 -14.21
N VAL A 194 9.11 -10.18 -14.20
CA VAL A 194 8.68 -9.05 -13.37
C VAL A 194 7.26 -8.56 -13.66
N LEU A 195 6.79 -8.66 -14.89
CA LEU A 195 5.53 -8.06 -15.31
C LEU A 195 4.31 -8.69 -14.62
N TRP A 196 4.28 -10.02 -14.56
CA TRP A 196 3.13 -10.76 -14.04
C TRP A 196 2.85 -10.53 -12.56
N PRO A 197 3.84 -10.61 -11.64
CA PRO A 197 3.63 -10.28 -10.23
C PRO A 197 3.05 -8.88 -10.04
N PHE A 198 3.57 -7.89 -10.76
CA PHE A 198 3.10 -6.51 -10.64
C PHE A 198 1.68 -6.32 -11.15
N ILE A 199 1.29 -6.95 -12.27
CA ILE A 199 -0.07 -6.90 -12.81
C ILE A 199 -1.04 -7.65 -11.90
N ILE A 200 -0.75 -8.90 -11.55
CA ILE A 200 -1.65 -9.74 -10.77
C ILE A 200 -1.93 -9.11 -9.40
N LEU A 201 -0.89 -8.66 -8.70
CA LEU A 201 -1.05 -8.07 -7.37
C LEU A 201 -1.71 -6.68 -7.44
N SER A 202 -1.51 -5.94 -8.51
CA SER A 202 -2.24 -4.70 -8.79
C SER A 202 -3.73 -4.96 -9.01
N LEU A 203 -4.10 -6.00 -9.77
CA LEU A 203 -5.50 -6.40 -10.01
C LEU A 203 -6.17 -6.89 -8.72
N ILE A 204 -5.46 -7.67 -7.89
CA ILE A 204 -5.95 -8.09 -6.57
C ILE A 204 -6.24 -6.86 -5.71
N HIS A 205 -5.36 -5.87 -5.71
CA HIS A 205 -5.54 -4.63 -4.96
C HIS A 205 -6.82 -3.87 -5.35
N ILE A 206 -7.16 -3.79 -6.65
CA ILE A 206 -8.40 -3.15 -7.12
C ILE A 206 -9.63 -3.99 -6.78
N SER A 207 -9.53 -5.32 -6.85
CA SER A 207 -10.69 -6.22 -6.64
C SER A 207 -11.14 -6.28 -5.20
N GLU A 208 -10.34 -5.80 -4.27
CA GLU A 208 -10.65 -5.79 -2.85
C GLU A 208 -11.90 -4.97 -2.50
N PRO A 209 -12.65 -5.36 -1.45
CA PRO A 209 -14.03 -4.92 -1.19
C PRO A 209 -14.17 -3.46 -0.77
N THR A 210 -13.21 -2.59 -1.06
CA THR A 210 -13.33 -1.14 -0.84
C THR A 210 -14.58 -0.58 -1.53
N ARG A 211 -15.04 -1.17 -2.65
CA ARG A 211 -16.33 -0.88 -3.27
C ARG A 211 -17.52 -1.14 -2.33
N ARG A 212 -17.44 -2.15 -1.45
CA ARG A 212 -18.56 -2.48 -0.52
C ARG A 212 -18.58 -1.64 0.74
N VAL A 213 -17.47 -0.97 1.09
CA VAL A 213 -17.43 -0.01 2.20
C VAL A 213 -18.06 1.32 1.80
N VAL A 214 -18.04 1.64 0.50
CA VAL A 214 -18.59 2.89 -0.07
C VAL A 214 -20.10 2.88 -0.21
N ILE A 215 -20.73 1.71 -0.36
CA ILE A 215 -22.14 1.56 -0.74
C ILE A 215 -23.03 1.17 0.45
N SER A 216 -22.48 0.93 1.62
CA SER A 216 -23.23 0.63 2.87
C SER A 216 -23.06 1.73 3.90
#